data_210004b8d750f537b3c4687124c2f111
#
_entry.id   210004b8d750f537b3c4687124c2f111
#
_cell.length_a   1.000
_cell.length_b   1.000
_cell.length_c   1.000
_cell.angle_alpha   90.00
_cell.angle_beta   90.00
_cell.angle_gamma   90.00
#
_symmetry.space_group_name_H-M   'P 1'
#
loop_
_entity.id
_entity.type
_entity.pdbx_description
1 polymer ?
#
loop_
_entity_poly.entity_id
_entity_poly.type
_entity_poly.pdbx_seq_one_letter_code
_entity_poly.pdbx_strand_id
1 'polypeptide(L)'
;MQKKEADPWYREEDESILEIYDIEQGTREVVREFDYLIEAPNWSMDGTCLFYNSNGRIFRLDLATKETSEIFSDFVTNCNNDHVLSPDGQSIAVSHGTKEDGKSRIYTLPLSGGVPRLITPMAPSYLHGWSPDGKTLAYCAERDGEYDIYTIPVEGGEERRLTYAEGLNDGPEYDPAGSEIWFNSVRTGLMQAWRMKSDGSEQTQMTCDEEWNTWFPHVSPDGKNVVMLSYRKGDLKPAEHLPHKHVELRLMPAAGGEVKTVVELFGGQGTINVNSWSPDSKKFAFVSYRIRGEN
;
A
#
# COMPACT_ATOMS: atom_id res chain seq x y z
N MET A 1 -35.56 -9.94 3.26
CA MET A 1 -34.27 -9.49 2.71
C MET A 1 -33.60 -8.65 3.78
N GLN A 2 -32.61 -9.20 4.50
CA GLN A 2 -31.75 -8.41 5.39
C GLN A 2 -30.93 -7.48 4.50
N LYS A 3 -31.01 -6.16 4.69
CA LYS A 3 -30.05 -5.23 4.11
C LYS A 3 -28.67 -5.69 4.58
N LYS A 4 -27.78 -6.06 3.66
CA LYS A 4 -26.35 -6.12 3.94
C LYS A 4 -26.00 -4.75 4.54
N GLU A 5 -25.40 -4.72 5.73
CA GLU A 5 -24.73 -3.51 6.20
C GLU A 5 -23.80 -3.07 5.07
N ALA A 6 -23.86 -1.79 4.71
CA ALA A 6 -23.01 -1.25 3.65
C ALA A 6 -21.56 -1.48 4.08
N ASP A 7 -20.78 -2.12 3.24
CA ASP A 7 -19.34 -2.27 3.43
C ASP A 7 -18.76 -0.84 3.53
N PRO A 8 -18.11 -0.46 4.65
CA PRO A 8 -17.56 0.89 4.79
C PRO A 8 -16.47 1.19 3.75
N TRP A 9 -15.96 0.17 3.07
CA TRP A 9 -14.88 0.22 2.09
C TRP A 9 -15.38 0.32 0.63
N TYR A 10 -16.66 0.09 0.38
CA TYR A 10 -17.24 0.09 -0.97
C TYR A 10 -18.57 0.85 -1.00
N ARG A 11 -18.67 1.82 -1.92
CA ARG A 11 -19.91 2.50 -2.29
C ARG A 11 -20.12 2.34 -3.79
N GLU A 12 -21.32 1.96 -4.21
CA GLU A 12 -21.68 1.84 -5.64
C GLU A 12 -21.58 3.18 -6.40
N GLU A 13 -21.61 4.30 -5.67
CA GLU A 13 -21.51 5.65 -6.22
C GLU A 13 -20.07 6.16 -6.35
N ASP A 14 -19.07 5.38 -5.96
CA ASP A 14 -17.68 5.83 -6.03
C ASP A 14 -17.18 5.89 -7.48
N GLU A 15 -16.61 7.02 -7.84
CA GLU A 15 -15.79 7.20 -9.04
C GLU A 15 -14.34 7.34 -8.62
N SER A 16 -13.44 6.66 -9.31
CA SER A 16 -12.02 6.71 -9.04
C SER A 16 -11.29 7.46 -10.14
N ILE A 17 -10.37 8.33 -9.73
CA ILE A 17 -9.53 9.10 -10.62
C ILE A 17 -8.09 8.65 -10.39
N LEU A 18 -7.54 7.91 -11.34
CA LEU A 18 -6.14 7.50 -11.34
C LEU A 18 -5.27 8.66 -11.81
N GLU A 19 -4.29 9.03 -11.01
CA GLU A 19 -3.49 10.22 -11.23
C GLU A 19 -2.00 9.95 -11.02
N ILE A 20 -1.19 10.82 -11.60
CA ILE A 20 0.26 10.85 -11.44
C ILE A 20 0.67 12.24 -10.98
N TYR A 21 1.53 12.30 -9.96
CA TYR A 21 2.19 13.52 -9.52
C TYR A 21 3.66 13.49 -9.96
N ASP A 22 4.12 14.58 -10.60
CA ASP A 22 5.52 14.80 -10.98
C ASP A 22 6.18 15.69 -9.90
N ILE A 23 7.17 15.14 -9.18
CA ILE A 23 7.80 15.83 -8.05
C ILE A 23 8.75 16.95 -8.48
N GLU A 24 9.31 16.87 -9.72
CA GLU A 24 10.21 17.90 -10.23
C GLU A 24 9.42 19.12 -10.75
N GLN A 25 8.28 18.87 -11.39
CA GLN A 25 7.42 19.91 -11.96
C GLN A 25 6.38 20.45 -10.99
N GLY A 26 6.05 19.69 -9.92
CA GLY A 26 4.98 20.02 -9.02
C GLY A 26 3.60 19.93 -9.68
N THR A 27 3.43 19.05 -10.67
CA THR A 27 2.20 18.94 -11.46
C THR A 27 1.47 17.63 -11.22
N ARG A 28 0.13 17.68 -11.31
CA ARG A 28 -0.80 16.56 -11.18
C ARG A 28 -1.46 16.31 -12.52
N GLU A 29 -1.46 15.06 -13.00
CA GLU A 29 -2.02 14.64 -14.28
C GLU A 29 -3.02 13.51 -14.05
N VAL A 30 -4.23 13.64 -14.63
CA VAL A 30 -5.21 12.57 -14.67
C VAL A 30 -4.82 11.57 -15.75
N VAL A 31 -4.59 10.32 -15.36
CA VAL A 31 -4.30 9.21 -16.26
C VAL A 31 -5.59 8.64 -16.84
N ARG A 32 -6.56 8.36 -15.96
CA ARG A 32 -7.87 7.81 -16.34
C ARG A 32 -8.89 7.96 -15.21
N GLU A 33 -10.15 8.20 -15.57
CA GLU A 33 -11.31 8.13 -14.68
C GLU A 33 -12.02 6.79 -14.83
N PHE A 34 -12.55 6.25 -13.71
CA PHE A 34 -13.30 5.01 -13.64
C PHE A 34 -14.63 5.28 -12.95
N ASP A 35 -15.70 4.65 -13.44
CA ASP A 35 -17.04 4.69 -12.85
C ASP A 35 -17.25 3.61 -11.77
N TYR A 36 -16.14 3.09 -11.22
CA TYR A 36 -16.08 2.09 -10.16
C TYR A 36 -14.81 2.30 -9.31
N LEU A 37 -14.78 1.66 -8.14
CA LEU A 37 -13.66 1.74 -7.21
C LEU A 37 -12.43 1.02 -7.78
N ILE A 38 -11.31 1.75 -7.82
CA ILE A 38 -9.96 1.18 -7.95
C ILE A 38 -9.10 1.68 -6.79
N GLU A 39 -8.04 0.93 -6.43
CA GLU A 39 -7.18 1.26 -5.30
C GLU A 39 -5.72 0.90 -5.58
N ALA A 40 -4.81 1.57 -4.83
CA ALA A 40 -3.42 1.20 -4.67
C ALA A 40 -2.66 1.01 -5.99
N PRO A 41 -2.47 2.04 -6.81
CA PRO A 41 -1.74 1.93 -8.07
C PRO A 41 -0.26 1.62 -7.81
N ASN A 42 0.31 0.70 -8.60
CA ASN A 42 1.67 0.21 -8.46
C ASN A 42 2.35 0.19 -9.84
N TRP A 43 3.51 0.85 -10.00
CA TRP A 43 4.21 0.92 -11.29
C TRP A 43 4.85 -0.40 -11.68
N SER A 44 4.82 -0.72 -13.00
CA SER A 44 5.68 -1.77 -13.56
C SER A 44 7.16 -1.36 -13.53
N MET A 45 8.06 -2.33 -13.45
CA MET A 45 9.51 -2.08 -13.41
C MET A 45 10.04 -1.36 -14.66
N ASP A 46 9.37 -1.50 -15.80
CA ASP A 46 9.70 -0.83 -17.05
C ASP A 46 9.04 0.55 -17.24
N GLY A 47 8.18 0.94 -16.29
CA GLY A 47 7.47 2.22 -16.30
C GLY A 47 6.35 2.33 -17.33
N THR A 48 5.95 1.25 -17.99
CA THR A 48 4.94 1.28 -19.07
C THR A 48 3.51 1.07 -18.61
N CYS A 49 3.32 0.51 -17.41
CA CYS A 49 2.02 0.12 -16.88
C CYS A 49 1.84 0.51 -15.42
N LEU A 50 0.58 0.60 -14.99
CA LEU A 50 0.17 0.60 -13.59
C LEU A 50 -0.64 -0.65 -13.29
N PHE A 51 -0.44 -1.24 -12.12
CA PHE A 51 -1.30 -2.29 -11.58
C PHE A 51 -2.17 -1.68 -10.48
N TYR A 52 -3.38 -2.16 -10.33
CA TYR A 52 -4.31 -1.72 -9.29
C TYR A 52 -5.27 -2.85 -8.93
N ASN A 53 -5.87 -2.78 -7.76
CA ASN A 53 -6.96 -3.70 -7.42
C ASN A 53 -8.32 -3.04 -7.63
N SER A 54 -9.29 -3.86 -7.96
CA SER A 54 -10.70 -3.51 -8.04
C SER A 54 -11.55 -4.76 -7.85
N ASN A 55 -12.60 -4.64 -7.02
CA ASN A 55 -13.54 -5.72 -6.77
C ASN A 55 -12.87 -7.08 -6.48
N GLY A 56 -11.83 -7.06 -5.65
CA GLY A 56 -11.08 -8.25 -5.22
C GLY A 56 -10.14 -8.85 -6.26
N ARG A 57 -9.87 -8.15 -7.38
CA ARG A 57 -9.02 -8.62 -8.48
C ARG A 57 -7.95 -7.60 -8.82
N ILE A 58 -6.87 -8.06 -9.46
CA ILE A 58 -5.76 -7.22 -9.89
C ILE A 58 -5.87 -6.95 -11.38
N PHE A 59 -5.68 -5.70 -11.75
CA PHE A 59 -5.71 -5.23 -13.13
C PHE A 59 -4.39 -4.56 -13.50
N ARG A 60 -4.06 -4.62 -14.78
CA ARG A 60 -3.00 -3.87 -15.43
C ARG A 60 -3.61 -2.79 -16.32
N LEU A 61 -3.11 -1.56 -16.23
CA LEU A 61 -3.41 -0.45 -17.14
C LEU A 61 -2.15 -0.09 -17.94
N ASP A 62 -2.24 -0.16 -19.25
CA ASP A 62 -1.18 0.32 -20.14
C ASP A 62 -1.21 1.85 -20.22
N LEU A 63 -0.08 2.51 -19.94
CA LEU A 63 -0.02 3.98 -19.86
C LEU A 63 -0.12 4.67 -21.22
N ALA A 64 0.27 4.01 -22.31
CA ALA A 64 0.20 4.57 -23.65
C ALA A 64 -1.19 4.46 -24.26
N THR A 65 -1.81 3.27 -24.16
CA THR A 65 -3.13 3.01 -24.76
C THR A 65 -4.30 3.30 -23.82
N LYS A 66 -4.03 3.38 -22.51
CA LYS A 66 -5.04 3.46 -21.42
C LYS A 66 -5.96 2.24 -21.35
N GLU A 67 -5.61 1.14 -22.02
CA GLU A 67 -6.36 -0.11 -21.94
C GLU A 67 -6.07 -0.85 -20.64
N THR A 68 -7.09 -1.55 -20.13
CA THR A 68 -7.00 -2.35 -18.90
C THR A 68 -7.20 -3.83 -19.22
N SER A 69 -6.48 -4.69 -18.49
CA SER A 69 -6.63 -6.13 -18.53
C SER A 69 -6.53 -6.72 -17.13
N GLU A 70 -7.33 -7.74 -16.84
CA GLU A 70 -7.27 -8.47 -15.56
C GLU A 70 -6.07 -9.43 -15.56
N ILE A 71 -5.37 -9.54 -14.43
CA ILE A 71 -4.40 -10.60 -14.16
C ILE A 71 -5.16 -11.82 -13.64
N PHE A 72 -5.20 -12.88 -14.45
CA PHE A 72 -5.90 -14.11 -14.04
C PHE A 72 -5.23 -14.73 -12.81
N SER A 73 -5.98 -14.84 -11.71
CA SER A 73 -5.51 -15.29 -10.40
C SER A 73 -6.29 -16.49 -9.84
N ASP A 74 -6.91 -17.28 -10.70
CA ASP A 74 -7.67 -18.49 -10.36
C ASP A 74 -8.65 -18.25 -9.18
N PHE A 75 -8.43 -18.89 -8.03
CA PHE A 75 -9.28 -18.79 -6.84
C PHE A 75 -9.05 -17.52 -6.01
N VAL A 76 -7.96 -16.79 -6.22
CA VAL A 76 -7.62 -15.56 -5.50
C VAL A 76 -8.43 -14.40 -6.10
N THR A 77 -9.64 -14.22 -5.60
CA THR A 77 -10.65 -13.30 -6.16
C THR A 77 -11.27 -12.37 -5.11
N ASN A 78 -10.63 -12.28 -3.94
CA ASN A 78 -11.02 -11.38 -2.85
C ASN A 78 -9.77 -10.69 -2.29
N CYS A 79 -8.96 -10.09 -3.21
CA CYS A 79 -7.81 -9.28 -2.83
C CYS A 79 -8.29 -7.96 -2.21
N ASN A 80 -7.56 -7.51 -1.21
CA ASN A 80 -7.62 -6.13 -0.76
C ASN A 80 -6.63 -5.26 -1.57
N ASN A 81 -6.31 -4.07 -1.08
CA ASN A 81 -5.40 -3.13 -1.74
C ASN A 81 -3.91 -3.40 -1.49
N ASP A 82 -3.56 -4.51 -0.83
CA ASP A 82 -2.16 -4.90 -0.57
C ASP A 82 -1.67 -5.81 -1.69
N HIS A 83 -0.92 -5.26 -2.63
CA HIS A 83 -0.28 -6.03 -3.69
C HIS A 83 1.07 -5.38 -4.07
N VAL A 84 2.10 -6.21 -4.26
CA VAL A 84 3.46 -5.73 -4.53
C VAL A 84 4.09 -6.56 -5.63
N LEU A 85 4.70 -5.89 -6.62
CA LEU A 85 5.45 -6.55 -7.68
C LEU A 85 6.78 -7.10 -7.16
N SER A 86 7.19 -8.27 -7.67
CA SER A 86 8.53 -8.76 -7.44
C SER A 86 9.57 -7.82 -8.06
N PRO A 87 10.79 -7.70 -7.48
CA PRO A 87 11.83 -6.81 -8.00
C PRO A 87 12.26 -7.12 -9.43
N ASP A 88 12.09 -8.35 -9.89
CA ASP A 88 12.35 -8.75 -11.28
C ASP A 88 11.17 -8.48 -12.23
N GLY A 89 10.03 -8.01 -11.71
CA GLY A 89 8.82 -7.70 -12.48
C GLY A 89 8.13 -8.91 -13.09
N GLN A 90 8.41 -10.14 -12.64
CA GLN A 90 7.82 -11.37 -13.21
C GLN A 90 6.62 -11.88 -12.41
N SER A 91 6.51 -11.50 -11.15
CA SER A 91 5.47 -11.96 -10.22
C SER A 91 4.85 -10.82 -9.45
N ILE A 92 3.71 -11.08 -8.86
CA ILE A 92 3.04 -10.21 -7.91
C ILE A 92 2.70 -11.00 -6.64
N ALA A 93 2.89 -10.40 -5.49
CA ALA A 93 2.35 -10.88 -4.23
C ALA A 93 1.09 -10.09 -3.88
N VAL A 94 0.10 -10.75 -3.30
CA VAL A 94 -1.22 -10.17 -2.99
C VAL A 94 -1.72 -10.67 -1.64
N SER A 95 -2.47 -9.84 -0.94
CA SER A 95 -3.28 -10.23 0.21
C SER A 95 -4.67 -10.63 -0.24
N HIS A 96 -5.15 -11.80 0.19
CA HIS A 96 -6.43 -12.37 -0.21
C HIS A 96 -7.21 -12.90 1.00
N GLY A 97 -8.44 -12.42 1.17
CA GLY A 97 -9.38 -12.94 2.15
C GLY A 97 -9.92 -14.29 1.73
N THR A 98 -9.56 -15.35 2.47
CA THR A 98 -9.97 -16.71 2.13
C THR A 98 -11.43 -16.97 2.49
N LYS A 99 -12.10 -17.86 1.75
CA LYS A 99 -13.52 -18.19 1.95
C LYS A 99 -13.78 -18.98 3.24
N GLU A 100 -12.77 -19.68 3.74
CA GLU A 100 -12.86 -20.59 4.89
C GLU A 100 -13.11 -19.86 6.21
N ASP A 101 -12.40 -18.74 6.41
CA ASP A 101 -12.44 -17.97 7.66
C ASP A 101 -12.55 -16.45 7.47
N GLY A 102 -12.54 -15.97 6.21
CA GLY A 102 -12.58 -14.54 5.85
C GLY A 102 -11.28 -13.81 6.14
N LYS A 103 -10.24 -14.48 6.65
CA LYS A 103 -8.99 -13.85 7.04
C LYS A 103 -8.03 -13.72 5.86
N SER A 104 -7.28 -12.62 5.85
CA SER A 104 -6.28 -12.35 4.81
C SER A 104 -5.06 -13.24 4.95
N ARG A 105 -4.57 -13.75 3.81
CA ARG A 105 -3.32 -14.48 3.63
C ARG A 105 -2.57 -13.98 2.41
N ILE A 106 -1.27 -14.13 2.41
CA ILE A 106 -0.41 -13.68 1.31
C ILE A 106 -0.19 -14.82 0.33
N TYR A 107 -0.37 -14.51 -0.94
CA TYR A 107 -0.13 -15.39 -2.08
C TYR A 107 0.80 -14.71 -3.07
N THR A 108 1.56 -15.51 -3.82
CA THR A 108 2.33 -15.05 -4.99
C THR A 108 1.81 -15.73 -6.25
N LEU A 109 1.85 -15.01 -7.38
CA LEU A 109 1.49 -15.54 -8.69
C LEU A 109 2.29 -14.84 -9.80
N PRO A 110 2.50 -15.50 -10.97
CA PRO A 110 3.11 -14.85 -12.12
C PRO A 110 2.26 -13.66 -12.64
N LEU A 111 2.89 -12.58 -13.11
CA LEU A 111 2.19 -11.48 -13.77
C LEU A 111 1.50 -11.89 -15.08
N SER A 112 1.91 -13.00 -15.70
CA SER A 112 1.20 -13.62 -16.81
C SER A 112 -0.12 -14.30 -16.40
N GLY A 113 -0.43 -14.32 -15.11
CA GLY A 113 -1.54 -15.06 -14.53
C GLY A 113 -1.19 -16.53 -14.24
N GLY A 114 -2.03 -17.17 -13.45
CA GLY A 114 -1.88 -18.58 -13.11
C GLY A 114 -2.46 -18.95 -11.76
N VAL A 115 -2.07 -20.10 -11.25
CA VAL A 115 -2.51 -20.60 -9.93
C VAL A 115 -1.64 -19.97 -8.85
N PRO A 116 -2.23 -19.22 -7.90
CA PRO A 116 -1.49 -18.58 -6.81
C PRO A 116 -0.91 -19.60 -5.83
N ARG A 117 0.27 -19.29 -5.29
CA ARG A 117 0.95 -20.07 -4.26
C ARG A 117 0.80 -19.39 -2.90
N LEU A 118 0.29 -20.09 -1.90
CA LEU A 118 0.19 -19.63 -0.53
C LEU A 118 1.58 -19.42 0.09
N ILE A 119 1.80 -18.26 0.72
CA ILE A 119 3.04 -17.94 1.42
C ILE A 119 2.84 -17.94 2.94
N THR A 120 1.80 -17.25 3.45
CA THR A 120 1.52 -17.16 4.89
C THR A 120 0.37 -18.09 5.26
N PRO A 121 0.62 -19.27 5.90
CA PRO A 121 -0.46 -20.14 6.37
C PRO A 121 -1.20 -19.55 7.57
N MET A 122 -0.53 -18.76 8.40
CA MET A 122 -1.15 -18.05 9.53
C MET A 122 -1.86 -16.77 9.05
N ALA A 123 -2.97 -16.41 9.73
CA ALA A 123 -3.84 -15.30 9.33
C ALA A 123 -4.42 -14.57 10.56
N PRO A 124 -4.71 -13.26 10.45
CA PRO A 124 -4.55 -12.46 9.25
C PRO A 124 -3.09 -12.07 8.97
N SER A 125 -2.77 -11.83 7.72
CA SER A 125 -1.49 -11.32 7.22
C SER A 125 -1.77 -10.39 6.04
N TYR A 126 -1.19 -9.16 6.06
CA TYR A 126 -1.41 -8.08 5.11
C TYR A 126 -0.07 -7.65 4.51
N LEU A 127 0.08 -7.83 3.20
CA LEU A 127 1.32 -7.61 2.47
C LEU A 127 1.59 -6.12 2.25
N HIS A 128 2.87 -5.71 2.44
CA HIS A 128 3.28 -4.36 2.07
C HIS A 128 4.63 -4.27 1.36
N GLY A 129 5.56 -5.20 1.59
CA GLY A 129 6.90 -5.09 1.07
C GLY A 129 7.44 -6.39 0.46
N TRP A 130 8.31 -6.22 -0.54
CA TRP A 130 9.15 -7.29 -1.08
C TRP A 130 10.61 -6.83 -1.03
N SER A 131 11.50 -7.66 -0.49
CA SER A 131 12.93 -7.30 -0.41
C SER A 131 13.52 -7.13 -1.82
N PRO A 132 14.43 -6.18 -2.04
CA PRO A 132 15.02 -5.93 -3.37
C PRO A 132 15.79 -7.12 -3.96
N ASP A 133 16.25 -8.06 -3.12
CA ASP A 133 16.87 -9.32 -3.57
C ASP A 133 15.85 -10.40 -3.98
N GLY A 134 14.56 -10.12 -3.86
CA GLY A 134 13.45 -10.99 -4.24
C GLY A 134 13.17 -12.15 -3.29
N LYS A 135 13.83 -12.23 -2.12
CA LYS A 135 13.79 -13.44 -1.29
C LYS A 135 12.84 -13.38 -0.10
N THR A 136 12.42 -12.19 0.31
CA THR A 136 11.67 -12.01 1.56
C THR A 136 10.48 -11.07 1.34
N LEU A 137 9.34 -11.39 1.93
CA LEU A 137 8.19 -10.51 2.02
C LEU A 137 8.13 -9.88 3.42
N ALA A 138 7.76 -8.59 3.49
CA ALA A 138 7.43 -7.88 4.72
C ALA A 138 5.93 -7.58 4.76
N TYR A 139 5.32 -7.75 5.90
CA TYR A 139 3.88 -7.67 6.05
C TYR A 139 3.47 -7.31 7.49
N CYS A 140 2.27 -6.76 7.63
CA CYS A 140 1.60 -6.62 8.92
C CYS A 140 0.82 -7.90 9.23
N ALA A 141 0.86 -8.35 10.47
CA ALA A 141 0.08 -9.51 10.89
C ALA A 141 -0.38 -9.41 12.34
N GLU A 142 -1.58 -9.93 12.61
CA GLU A 142 -2.05 -10.14 13.97
C GLU A 142 -1.58 -11.51 14.46
N ARG A 143 -0.85 -11.50 15.56
CA ARG A 143 -0.48 -12.70 16.31
C ARG A 143 -0.70 -12.42 17.81
N ASP A 144 -1.37 -13.33 18.48
CA ASP A 144 -1.67 -13.20 19.91
C ASP A 144 -2.44 -11.90 20.30
N GLY A 145 -3.23 -11.34 19.36
CA GLY A 145 -4.02 -10.13 19.56
C GLY A 145 -3.26 -8.81 19.29
N GLU A 146 -2.02 -8.87 18.85
CA GLU A 146 -1.18 -7.69 18.55
C GLU A 146 -0.84 -7.64 17.04
N TYR A 147 -0.91 -6.44 16.47
CA TYR A 147 -0.53 -6.17 15.08
C TYR A 147 0.90 -5.67 15.01
N ASP A 148 1.76 -6.44 14.34
CA ASP A 148 3.17 -6.15 14.20
C ASP A 148 3.71 -6.43 12.80
N ILE A 149 4.93 -5.96 12.57
CA ILE A 149 5.69 -6.21 11.35
C ILE A 149 6.34 -7.57 11.43
N TYR A 150 6.11 -8.34 10.38
CA TYR A 150 6.70 -9.67 10.18
C TYR A 150 7.40 -9.75 8.83
N THR A 151 8.33 -10.67 8.73
CA THR A 151 8.95 -11.09 7.47
C THR A 151 8.85 -12.60 7.30
N ILE A 152 8.81 -13.06 6.05
CA ILE A 152 8.79 -14.49 5.69
C ILE A 152 9.56 -14.70 4.38
N PRO A 153 10.33 -15.80 4.21
CA PRO A 153 10.88 -16.13 2.91
C PRO A 153 9.80 -16.25 1.84
N VAL A 154 10.06 -15.74 0.65
CA VAL A 154 9.10 -15.81 -0.47
C VAL A 154 8.71 -17.25 -0.82
N GLU A 155 9.58 -18.21 -0.53
CA GLU A 155 9.28 -19.63 -0.69
C GLU A 155 8.38 -20.21 0.43
N GLY A 156 8.01 -19.40 1.41
CA GLY A 156 7.32 -19.83 2.62
C GLY A 156 8.30 -20.30 3.70
N GLY A 157 7.78 -20.72 4.84
CA GLY A 157 8.57 -21.22 5.96
C GLY A 157 8.26 -20.48 7.27
N GLU A 158 9.28 -20.26 8.08
CA GLU A 158 9.13 -19.62 9.38
C GLU A 158 9.03 -18.09 9.23
N GLU A 159 7.99 -17.50 9.82
CA GLU A 159 7.85 -16.05 9.91
C GLU A 159 8.68 -15.48 11.08
N ARG A 160 9.20 -14.27 10.90
CA ARG A 160 9.98 -13.57 11.90
C ARG A 160 9.30 -12.25 12.27
N ARG A 161 8.94 -12.07 13.53
CA ARG A 161 8.43 -10.80 14.08
C ARG A 161 9.57 -9.81 14.26
N LEU A 162 9.38 -8.56 13.79
CA LEU A 162 10.37 -7.49 13.83
C LEU A 162 10.01 -6.37 14.82
N THR A 163 8.73 -6.18 15.13
CA THR A 163 8.28 -5.16 16.09
C THR A 163 7.56 -5.79 17.27
N TYR A 164 7.63 -5.12 18.42
CA TYR A 164 7.06 -5.58 19.70
C TYR A 164 6.49 -4.40 20.50
N ALA A 165 6.32 -3.24 19.87
CA ALA A 165 5.81 -2.06 20.56
C ALA A 165 4.29 -2.14 20.65
N GLU A 166 3.75 -1.65 21.76
CA GLU A 166 2.31 -1.58 22.00
C GLU A 166 1.61 -0.75 20.92
N GLY A 167 0.45 -1.23 20.48
CA GLY A 167 -0.38 -0.63 19.46
C GLY A 167 -0.05 -1.11 18.04
N LEU A 168 -0.72 -0.53 17.05
CA LEU A 168 -0.61 -0.94 15.64
C LEU A 168 0.74 -0.54 15.06
N ASN A 169 1.43 -1.52 14.49
CA ASN A 169 2.59 -1.37 13.61
C ASN A 169 2.23 -1.94 12.24
N ASP A 170 2.33 -1.13 11.16
CA ASP A 170 1.79 -1.50 9.85
C ASP A 170 2.61 -0.92 8.69
N GLY A 171 2.27 -1.29 7.46
CA GLY A 171 2.81 -0.74 6.23
C GLY A 171 4.33 -0.93 6.03
N PRO A 172 4.91 -2.14 6.28
CA PRO A 172 6.35 -2.32 6.15
C PRO A 172 6.82 -2.37 4.69
N GLU A 173 7.76 -1.53 4.32
CA GLU A 173 8.37 -1.48 3.01
C GLU A 173 9.88 -1.42 3.10
N TYR A 174 10.57 -2.26 2.31
CA TYR A 174 12.03 -2.21 2.21
C TYR A 174 12.49 -0.94 1.47
N ASP A 175 13.57 -0.34 1.96
CA ASP A 175 14.31 0.63 1.19
C ASP A 175 14.93 -0.02 -0.07
N PRO A 176 15.26 0.74 -1.13
CA PRO A 176 15.80 0.18 -2.37
C PRO A 176 17.12 -0.58 -2.20
N ALA A 177 17.87 -0.32 -1.12
CA ALA A 177 19.09 -1.05 -0.80
C ALA A 177 18.84 -2.36 -0.03
N GLY A 178 17.62 -2.59 0.48
CA GLY A 178 17.28 -3.74 1.31
C GLY A 178 17.89 -3.71 2.71
N SER A 179 18.46 -2.59 3.12
CA SER A 179 19.13 -2.41 4.40
C SER A 179 18.20 -1.96 5.51
N GLU A 180 17.11 -1.29 5.15
CA GLU A 180 16.13 -0.74 6.07
C GLU A 180 14.71 -1.14 5.66
N ILE A 181 13.80 -1.12 6.64
CA ILE A 181 12.36 -1.26 6.45
C ILE A 181 11.73 0.01 7.01
N TRP A 182 10.96 0.70 6.17
CA TRP A 182 10.08 1.78 6.57
C TRP A 182 8.73 1.20 6.97
N PHE A 183 8.09 1.78 7.96
CA PHE A 183 6.79 1.34 8.45
C PHE A 183 6.09 2.48 9.18
N ASN A 184 4.85 2.30 9.55
CA ASN A 184 4.13 3.23 10.41
C ASN A 184 3.77 2.58 11.75
N SER A 185 3.73 3.40 12.82
CA SER A 185 3.45 2.95 14.17
C SER A 185 2.73 4.03 14.98
N VAL A 186 1.78 3.59 15.80
CA VAL A 186 0.97 4.46 16.68
C VAL A 186 1.59 4.62 18.08
N ARG A 187 2.72 3.99 18.35
CA ARG A 187 3.37 3.89 19.67
C ARG A 187 3.68 5.23 20.37
N THR A 188 3.71 6.34 19.64
CA THR A 188 3.92 7.69 20.19
C THR A 188 2.65 8.54 20.23
N GLY A 189 1.48 7.92 20.09
CA GLY A 189 0.16 8.54 20.23
C GLY A 189 -0.54 8.77 18.90
N LEU A 190 0.04 9.52 17.95
CA LEU A 190 -0.43 9.59 16.56
C LEU A 190 0.30 8.52 15.73
N MET A 191 -0.32 8.12 14.61
CA MET A 191 0.35 7.28 13.62
C MET A 191 1.49 8.09 12.99
N GLN A 192 2.70 7.56 13.03
CA GLN A 192 3.91 8.21 12.52
C GLN A 192 4.72 7.26 11.64
N ALA A 193 5.50 7.82 10.71
CA ALA A 193 6.45 7.04 9.93
C ALA A 193 7.70 6.74 10.76
N TRP A 194 8.17 5.51 10.64
CA TRP A 194 9.35 4.95 11.30
C TRP A 194 10.21 4.22 10.27
N ARG A 195 11.47 4.03 10.61
CA ARG A 195 12.35 3.08 9.91
C ARG A 195 13.15 2.24 10.89
N MET A 196 13.58 1.09 10.46
CA MET A 196 14.42 0.15 11.21
C MET A 196 15.39 -0.56 10.26
N LYS A 197 16.43 -1.20 10.79
CA LYS A 197 17.25 -2.15 10.00
C LYS A 197 16.36 -3.31 9.55
N SER A 198 16.74 -3.97 8.44
CA SER A 198 15.99 -5.12 7.91
C SER A 198 15.92 -6.31 8.87
N ASP A 199 16.72 -6.31 9.93
CA ASP A 199 16.65 -7.28 11.03
C ASP A 199 15.73 -6.86 12.18
N GLY A 200 15.06 -5.70 12.11
CA GLY A 200 14.17 -5.15 13.13
C GLY A 200 14.86 -4.28 14.17
N SER A 201 16.18 -4.15 14.15
CA SER A 201 16.95 -3.32 15.07
C SER A 201 16.92 -1.83 14.68
N GLU A 202 17.42 -0.95 15.57
CA GLU A 202 17.61 0.49 15.35
C GLU A 202 16.34 1.23 14.89
N GLN A 203 15.18 0.95 15.52
CA GLN A 203 13.92 1.59 15.17
C GLN A 203 13.95 3.09 15.47
N THR A 204 13.76 3.92 14.45
CA THR A 204 13.87 5.37 14.51
C THR A 204 12.59 6.01 13.97
N GLN A 205 12.02 6.94 14.76
CA GLN A 205 10.88 7.75 14.32
C GLN A 205 11.34 8.79 13.30
N MET A 206 10.63 8.86 12.16
CA MET A 206 10.97 9.73 11.04
C MET A 206 10.07 10.95 10.92
N THR A 207 8.80 10.83 11.35
CA THR A 207 7.88 11.96 11.47
C THR A 207 7.50 12.16 12.93
N CYS A 208 7.44 13.43 13.37
CA CYS A 208 7.07 13.82 14.75
C CYS A 208 5.98 14.88 14.68
N ASP A 209 4.96 14.65 13.84
CA ASP A 209 3.88 15.58 13.61
C ASP A 209 2.86 15.51 14.75
N GLU A 210 2.35 16.66 15.20
CA GLU A 210 1.34 16.74 16.27
C GLU A 210 -0.08 16.92 15.73
N GLU A 211 -0.24 17.15 14.42
CA GLU A 211 -1.51 17.44 13.75
C GLU A 211 -1.92 16.38 12.71
N TRP A 212 -1.03 15.42 12.40
CA TRP A 212 -1.25 14.46 11.34
C TRP A 212 -0.97 13.03 11.78
N ASN A 213 -1.85 12.11 11.36
CA ASN A 213 -1.61 10.67 11.34
C ASN A 213 -1.02 10.30 10.00
N THR A 214 0.22 9.83 9.97
CA THR A 214 1.00 9.52 8.76
C THR A 214 1.08 8.02 8.52
N TRP A 215 0.65 7.58 7.34
CA TRP A 215 0.51 6.19 6.93
C TRP A 215 1.31 5.89 5.68
N PHE A 216 1.72 4.63 5.53
CA PHE A 216 2.31 4.05 4.32
C PHE A 216 3.47 4.87 3.76
N PRO A 217 4.62 4.91 4.45
CA PRO A 217 5.82 5.59 3.95
C PRO A 217 6.45 4.82 2.81
N HIS A 218 6.37 5.34 1.59
CA HIS A 218 6.90 4.73 0.36
C HIS A 218 8.17 5.43 -0.09
N VAL A 219 9.28 4.68 -0.09
CA VAL A 219 10.60 5.20 -0.50
C VAL A 219 10.71 5.20 -2.03
N SER A 220 11.22 6.31 -2.60
CA SER A 220 11.52 6.37 -4.03
C SER A 220 12.62 5.38 -4.42
N PRO A 221 12.63 4.82 -5.66
CA PRO A 221 13.63 3.86 -6.11
C PRO A 221 15.09 4.34 -5.99
N ASP A 222 15.34 5.66 -6.05
CA ASP A 222 16.67 6.24 -5.85
C ASP A 222 17.04 6.46 -4.35
N GLY A 223 16.13 6.10 -3.44
CA GLY A 223 16.34 6.20 -2.00
C GLY A 223 16.34 7.61 -1.42
N LYS A 224 15.89 8.64 -2.17
CA LYS A 224 16.04 10.03 -1.74
C LYS A 224 14.79 10.61 -1.09
N ASN A 225 13.61 10.19 -1.52
CA ASN A 225 12.35 10.75 -1.10
C ASN A 225 11.42 9.67 -0.52
N VAL A 226 10.51 10.10 0.36
CA VAL A 226 9.44 9.26 0.89
C VAL A 226 8.12 9.99 0.70
N VAL A 227 7.16 9.37 0.02
CA VAL A 227 5.78 9.84 -0.05
C VAL A 227 4.93 9.09 0.97
N MET A 228 3.97 9.80 1.61
CA MET A 228 3.15 9.26 2.68
C MET A 228 1.73 9.79 2.56
N LEU A 229 0.76 8.97 2.97
CA LEU A 229 -0.64 9.38 3.15
C LEU A 229 -0.82 9.96 4.56
N SER A 230 -1.50 11.10 4.68
CA SER A 230 -1.73 11.72 5.99
C SER A 230 -3.20 12.10 6.19
N TYR A 231 -3.73 11.72 7.35
CA TYR A 231 -5.05 12.13 7.83
C TYR A 231 -4.90 13.19 8.93
N ARG A 232 -5.76 14.18 8.93
CA ARG A 232 -5.74 15.20 9.97
C ARG A 232 -6.11 14.58 11.31
N LYS A 233 -5.44 15.01 12.37
CA LYS A 233 -5.76 14.64 13.75
C LYS A 233 -7.22 14.94 14.09
N GLY A 234 -7.92 13.95 14.62
CA GLY A 234 -9.33 14.07 14.97
C GLY A 234 -10.31 13.60 13.90
N ASP A 235 -9.89 13.43 12.65
CA ASP A 235 -10.75 12.87 11.59
C ASP A 235 -10.98 11.36 11.78
N LEU A 236 -9.98 10.68 12.32
CA LEU A 236 -9.99 9.25 12.66
C LEU A 236 -9.21 9.01 13.96
N LYS A 237 -9.42 7.85 14.58
CA LYS A 237 -8.48 7.39 15.62
C LYS A 237 -7.11 7.11 14.99
N PRO A 238 -6.01 7.29 15.75
CA PRO A 238 -4.67 7.13 15.20
C PRO A 238 -4.39 5.79 14.50
N ALA A 239 -5.04 4.70 14.93
CA ALA A 239 -4.89 3.37 14.35
C ALA A 239 -5.91 3.06 13.23
N GLU A 240 -6.65 4.05 12.74
CA GLU A 240 -7.64 3.89 11.67
C GLU A 240 -7.16 4.60 10.40
N HIS A 241 -7.40 3.97 9.23
CA HIS A 241 -7.08 4.50 7.90
C HIS A 241 -8.23 4.21 6.94
N LEU A 242 -9.35 4.88 7.12
CA LEU A 242 -10.58 4.64 6.36
C LEU A 242 -10.56 5.36 5.00
N PRO A 243 -11.30 4.85 4.00
CA PRO A 243 -11.56 5.58 2.75
C PRO A 243 -12.49 6.77 2.98
N HIS A 244 -12.74 7.56 1.92
CA HIS A 244 -13.70 8.67 1.90
C HIS A 244 -13.39 9.76 2.94
N LYS A 245 -12.14 10.21 2.97
CA LYS A 245 -11.62 11.29 3.81
C LYS A 245 -10.92 12.34 2.98
N HIS A 246 -10.86 13.56 3.50
CA HIS A 246 -9.89 14.54 3.02
C HIS A 246 -8.53 14.18 3.59
N VAL A 247 -7.59 13.89 2.72
CA VAL A 247 -6.25 13.44 3.04
C VAL A 247 -5.20 14.23 2.28
N GLU A 248 -3.96 14.13 2.72
CA GLU A 248 -2.83 14.74 2.05
C GLU A 248 -1.82 13.66 1.65
N LEU A 249 -1.26 13.79 0.44
CA LEU A 249 -0.01 13.14 0.11
C LEU A 249 1.12 14.10 0.46
N ARG A 250 2.02 13.62 1.31
CA ARG A 250 3.11 14.43 1.86
C ARG A 250 4.45 13.80 1.50
N LEU A 251 5.41 14.64 1.19
CA LEU A 251 6.74 14.26 0.72
C LEU A 251 7.80 14.74 1.71
N MET A 252 8.80 13.89 1.99
CA MET A 252 9.97 14.24 2.79
C MET A 252 11.24 13.61 2.22
N PRO A 253 12.43 14.17 2.52
CA PRO A 253 13.70 13.48 2.24
C PRO A 253 13.82 12.19 3.06
N ALA A 254 14.28 11.09 2.45
CA ALA A 254 14.48 9.82 3.18
C ALA A 254 15.55 9.91 4.28
N ALA A 255 16.46 10.88 4.18
CA ALA A 255 17.42 11.20 5.25
C ALA A 255 16.77 11.87 6.49
N GLY A 256 15.47 12.22 6.41
CA GLY A 256 14.77 13.03 7.38
C GLY A 256 14.78 14.51 7.01
N GLY A 257 13.91 15.29 7.64
CA GLY A 257 13.79 16.72 7.40
C GLY A 257 12.35 17.20 7.29
N GLU A 258 12.14 18.30 6.56
CA GLU A 258 10.83 18.92 6.41
C GLU A 258 9.86 18.03 5.62
N VAL A 259 8.66 17.85 6.16
CA VAL A 259 7.55 17.18 5.50
C VAL A 259 6.67 18.22 4.81
N LYS A 260 6.45 18.06 3.50
CA LYS A 260 5.67 19.00 2.67
C LYS A 260 4.44 18.33 2.09
N THR A 261 3.28 18.99 2.19
CA THR A 261 2.09 18.60 1.45
C THR A 261 2.30 18.89 -0.03
N VAL A 262 2.08 17.87 -0.87
CA VAL A 262 2.21 17.97 -2.33
C VAL A 262 0.89 17.78 -3.06
N VAL A 263 -0.05 17.03 -2.47
CA VAL A 263 -1.41 16.86 -3.00
C VAL A 263 -2.41 16.86 -1.85
N GLU A 264 -3.48 17.62 -1.98
CA GLU A 264 -4.69 17.51 -1.16
C GLU A 264 -5.78 16.85 -2.00
N LEU A 265 -6.50 15.87 -1.43
CA LEU A 265 -7.50 15.12 -2.19
C LEU A 265 -8.56 14.49 -1.27
N PHE A 266 -9.68 14.09 -1.88
CA PHE A 266 -10.62 13.17 -1.25
C PHE A 266 -10.23 11.74 -1.60
N GLY A 267 -9.90 10.93 -0.57
CA GLY A 267 -9.25 9.64 -0.75
C GLY A 267 -9.29 8.79 0.51
N GLY A 268 -8.16 8.19 0.85
CA GLY A 268 -7.97 7.34 2.04
C GLY A 268 -7.06 6.17 1.77
N GLN A 269 -7.28 5.06 2.45
CA GLN A 269 -6.41 3.88 2.38
C GLN A 269 -6.09 3.44 0.94
N GLY A 270 -7.08 3.34 0.06
CA GLY A 270 -6.87 2.92 -1.33
C GLY A 270 -6.10 3.92 -2.21
N THR A 271 -5.83 5.13 -1.71
CA THR A 271 -5.15 6.19 -2.48
C THR A 271 -3.73 5.80 -2.86
N ILE A 272 -2.92 5.31 -1.89
CA ILE A 272 -1.51 4.97 -2.06
C ILE A 272 -1.07 3.95 -0.99
N ASN A 273 -1.71 2.81 -0.94
CA ASN A 273 -1.47 1.79 0.09
C ASN A 273 -0.20 0.96 -0.15
N VAL A 274 0.32 0.95 -1.36
CA VAL A 274 1.55 0.27 -1.78
C VAL A 274 2.46 1.23 -2.52
N ASN A 275 3.75 0.87 -2.66
CA ASN A 275 4.70 1.72 -3.38
C ASN A 275 4.26 1.94 -4.81
N SER A 276 4.07 3.20 -5.16
CA SER A 276 3.61 3.63 -6.47
C SER A 276 4.54 4.65 -7.14
N TRP A 277 5.81 4.67 -6.75
CA TRP A 277 6.82 5.46 -7.44
C TRP A 277 7.10 4.92 -8.83
N SER A 278 7.31 5.83 -9.79
CA SER A 278 7.86 5.48 -11.10
C SER A 278 9.31 5.00 -10.97
N PRO A 279 9.78 4.08 -11.84
CA PRO A 279 11.14 3.53 -11.76
C PRO A 279 12.25 4.58 -11.82
N ASP A 280 11.99 5.74 -12.42
CA ASP A 280 12.93 6.87 -12.52
C ASP A 280 12.91 7.80 -11.30
N SER A 281 12.08 7.50 -10.29
CA SER A 281 11.92 8.28 -9.04
C SER A 281 11.39 9.71 -9.20
N LYS A 282 10.82 10.04 -10.36
CA LYS A 282 10.34 11.40 -10.64
C LYS A 282 8.86 11.59 -10.38
N LYS A 283 8.11 10.50 -10.36
CA LYS A 283 6.66 10.52 -10.27
C LYS A 283 6.16 9.45 -9.31
N PHE A 284 4.97 9.66 -8.79
CA PHE A 284 4.22 8.60 -8.13
C PHE A 284 2.77 8.61 -8.59
N ALA A 285 2.14 7.44 -8.64
CA ALA A 285 0.74 7.29 -8.99
C ALA A 285 -0.11 7.23 -7.71
N PHE A 286 -1.34 7.67 -7.78
CA PHE A 286 -2.30 7.63 -6.68
C PHE A 286 -3.72 7.64 -7.20
N VAL A 287 -4.69 7.33 -6.33
CA VAL A 287 -6.12 7.40 -6.64
C VAL A 287 -6.80 8.41 -5.75
N SER A 288 -7.54 9.34 -6.34
CA SER A 288 -8.54 10.15 -5.63
C SER A 288 -9.95 9.65 -5.97
N TYR A 289 -10.89 9.98 -5.12
CA TYR A 289 -12.28 9.56 -5.27
C TYR A 289 -13.21 10.75 -5.45
N ARG A 290 -14.34 10.49 -6.10
CA ARG A 290 -15.47 11.38 -6.21
C ARG A 290 -16.73 10.57 -5.94
N ILE A 291 -17.63 11.09 -5.10
CA ILE A 291 -18.91 10.45 -4.86
C ILE A 291 -19.88 10.96 -5.93
N ARG A 292 -20.45 10.05 -6.72
CA ARG A 292 -21.38 10.38 -7.79
C ARG A 292 -22.60 11.09 -7.23
N GLY A 293 -22.86 12.30 -7.72
CA GLY A 293 -24.00 13.12 -7.33
C GLY A 293 -23.76 14.08 -6.14
N GLU A 294 -22.58 14.06 -5.55
CA GLU A 294 -22.11 15.11 -4.64
C GLU A 294 -21.22 16.09 -5.44
N ASN A 295 -21.75 17.30 -5.77
CA ASN A 295 -21.02 18.40 -6.43
C ASN A 295 -20.49 19.39 -5.40
#